data_af9657085c34e03a4c28adf5bdf19b5c
#
_entry.id   af9657085c34e03a4c28adf5bdf19b5c
#
_cell.length_a   1.000
_cell.length_b   1.000
_cell.length_c   1.000
_cell.angle_alpha   90.00
_cell.angle_beta   90.00
_cell.angle_gamma   90.00
#
_symmetry.space_group_name_H-M   'P 1'
#
loop_
_entity.id
_entity.type
_entity.pdbx_description
1 polymer ?
#
loop_
_entity_poly.entity_id
_entity_poly.type
_entity_poly.pdbx_seq_one_letter_code
_entity_poly.pdbx_strand_id
1 'polypeptide(L)'
;MEQIVVTAAFIREDGRILMAKRLPKGPEGGKWEFPGGKIEPGEDPRSCMGRELLEELGIQAEVGAVLEVVSTVKELRQIIIIYFECRITGGELQAIECQQFKWVGPEEIEALDKPESDAKFWDGRKIASK
;
A
#
# COMPACT_ATOMS: atom_id res chain seq x y z
N MET A 1 21.14 2.26 -12.44
CA MET A 1 19.81 1.76 -12.09
C MET A 1 19.11 2.74 -11.16
N GLU A 2 17.87 3.09 -11.45
CA GLU A 2 17.08 3.94 -10.57
C GLU A 2 16.57 3.11 -9.39
N GLN A 3 16.61 3.68 -8.20
CA GLN A 3 16.12 3.02 -6.99
C GLN A 3 15.09 3.91 -6.30
N ILE A 4 13.92 3.36 -6.03
CA ILE A 4 12.80 4.08 -5.42
C ILE A 4 12.36 3.32 -4.17
N VAL A 5 12.22 4.04 -3.05
CA VAL A 5 11.71 3.46 -1.80
C VAL A 5 10.30 3.98 -1.56
N VAL A 6 9.38 3.07 -1.29
CA VAL A 6 7.95 3.32 -1.17
C VAL A 6 7.41 2.72 0.12
N THR A 7 6.41 3.35 0.71
CA THR A 7 5.68 2.77 1.83
C THR A 7 4.34 2.24 1.36
N ALA A 8 3.82 1.22 2.04
CA ALA A 8 2.47 0.70 1.79
C ALA A 8 1.83 0.28 3.11
N ALA A 9 0.54 0.52 3.24
CA ALA A 9 -0.20 0.27 4.47
C ALA A 9 -1.05 -0.98 4.38
N PHE A 10 -0.90 -1.87 5.36
CA PHE A 10 -1.79 -3.00 5.55
C PHE A 10 -2.76 -2.61 6.67
N ILE A 11 -4.00 -2.30 6.30
CA ILE A 11 -5.04 -1.84 7.23
C ILE A 11 -6.17 -2.86 7.21
N ARG A 12 -6.44 -3.46 8.36
CA ARG A 12 -7.48 -4.48 8.49
C ARG A 12 -8.51 -4.06 9.52
N GLU A 13 -9.80 -4.15 9.14
CA GLU A 13 -10.93 -3.93 10.05
C GLU A 13 -11.99 -4.97 9.75
N ASP A 14 -12.49 -5.64 10.78
CA ASP A 14 -13.56 -6.65 10.67
C ASP A 14 -13.24 -7.75 9.63
N GLY A 15 -11.97 -8.16 9.57
CA GLY A 15 -11.53 -9.20 8.65
C GLY A 15 -11.37 -8.76 7.20
N ARG A 16 -11.57 -7.48 6.92
CA ARG A 16 -11.40 -6.91 5.58
C ARG A 16 -10.19 -5.98 5.54
N ILE A 17 -9.65 -5.83 4.36
CA ILE A 17 -8.42 -5.08 4.11
C ILE A 17 -8.70 -3.94 3.16
N LEU A 18 -8.13 -2.76 3.49
CA LEU A 18 -8.32 -1.56 2.67
C LEU A 18 -7.41 -1.58 1.45
N MET A 19 -8.01 -1.48 0.28
CA MET A 19 -7.30 -1.39 -1.00
C MET A 19 -7.71 -0.12 -1.72
N ALA A 20 -6.79 0.46 -2.49
CA ALA A 20 -7.02 1.66 -3.27
C ALA A 20 -6.73 1.38 -4.74
N LYS A 21 -7.57 1.92 -5.62
CA LYS A 21 -7.38 1.77 -7.07
C LYS A 21 -6.57 2.94 -7.60
N ARG A 22 -5.43 2.66 -8.20
CA ARG A 22 -4.54 3.68 -8.76
C ARG A 22 -5.22 4.49 -9.85
N LEU A 23 -4.83 5.76 -9.97
CA LEU A 23 -5.27 6.60 -11.08
C LEU A 23 -4.89 5.95 -12.41
N PRO A 24 -5.66 6.19 -13.50
CA PRO A 24 -5.45 5.49 -14.78
C PRO A 24 -4.29 6.06 -15.58
N LYS A 25 -3.08 6.06 -15.01
CA LYS A 25 -1.88 6.54 -15.70
C LYS A 25 -0.66 5.75 -15.24
N GLY A 26 0.31 5.62 -16.15
CA GLY A 26 1.53 4.86 -15.89
C GLY A 26 1.32 3.35 -16.03
N PRO A 27 2.42 2.58 -15.93
CA PRO A 27 2.37 1.12 -16.13
C PRO A 27 1.45 0.37 -15.17
N GLU A 28 1.29 0.89 -13.96
CA GLU A 28 0.47 0.25 -12.93
C GLU A 28 -0.90 0.91 -12.79
N GLY A 29 -1.26 1.81 -13.72
CA GLY A 29 -2.52 2.54 -13.67
C GLY A 29 -3.73 1.63 -13.66
N GLY A 30 -4.73 1.96 -12.84
CA GLY A 30 -5.95 1.20 -12.72
C GLY A 30 -5.87 -0.07 -11.88
N LYS A 31 -4.69 -0.45 -11.41
CA LYS A 31 -4.54 -1.62 -10.53
C LYS A 31 -4.90 -1.28 -9.10
N TRP A 32 -5.30 -2.30 -8.35
CA TRP A 32 -5.58 -2.18 -6.93
C TRP A 32 -4.32 -2.42 -6.12
N GLU A 33 -4.07 -1.57 -5.14
CA GLU A 33 -2.85 -1.65 -4.33
C GLU A 33 -3.14 -1.40 -2.85
N PHE A 34 -2.19 -1.80 -2.02
CA PHE A 34 -2.16 -1.34 -0.64
C PHE A 34 -1.74 0.14 -0.67
N PRO A 35 -2.50 1.04 -0.03
CA PRO A 35 -2.25 2.48 -0.17
C PRO A 35 -0.90 2.90 0.39
N GLY A 36 -0.27 3.88 -0.24
CA GLY A 36 1.02 4.40 0.18
C GLY A 36 1.67 5.22 -0.92
N GLY A 37 2.96 5.48 -0.77
CA GLY A 37 3.69 6.27 -1.75
C GLY A 37 5.17 6.40 -1.46
N LYS A 38 5.84 7.20 -2.26
CA LYS A 38 7.30 7.37 -2.21
C LYS A 38 7.76 8.08 -0.95
N ILE A 39 8.85 7.57 -0.38
CA ILE A 39 9.58 8.26 0.67
C ILE A 39 10.38 9.38 0.01
N GLU A 40 10.22 10.59 0.52
CA GLU A 40 10.96 11.74 0.01
C GLU A 40 12.32 11.85 0.66
N PRO A 41 13.31 12.51 0.01
CA PRO A 41 14.63 12.68 0.60
C PRO A 41 14.56 13.27 2.00
N GLY A 42 15.21 12.60 2.96
CA GLY A 42 15.24 13.06 4.35
C GLY A 42 14.00 12.71 5.17
N GLU A 43 12.99 12.13 4.53
CA GLU A 43 11.75 11.77 5.24
C GLU A 43 11.90 10.41 5.93
N ASP A 44 11.44 10.34 7.18
CA ASP A 44 11.37 9.08 7.92
C ASP A 44 10.28 8.18 7.31
N PRO A 45 10.52 6.86 7.15
CA PRO A 45 9.53 5.96 6.56
C PRO A 45 8.16 5.96 7.24
N ARG A 46 8.12 6.02 8.57
CA ARG A 46 6.84 6.05 9.30
C ARG A 46 6.09 7.36 9.08
N SER A 47 6.83 8.47 9.03
CA SER A 47 6.23 9.78 8.73
C SER A 47 5.67 9.80 7.30
N CYS A 48 6.41 9.19 6.36
CA CYS A 48 5.95 9.03 4.98
C CYS A 48 4.63 8.26 4.92
N MET A 49 4.55 7.14 5.66
CA MET A 49 3.35 6.33 5.64
C MET A 49 2.12 7.11 6.11
N GLY A 50 2.25 7.84 7.21
CA GLY A 50 1.16 8.68 7.73
C GLY A 50 0.78 9.80 6.75
N ARG A 51 1.78 10.46 6.17
CA ARG A 51 1.55 11.53 5.21
C ARG A 51 0.81 11.03 3.96
N GLU A 52 1.25 9.91 3.42
CA GLU A 52 0.63 9.33 2.22
C GLU A 52 -0.82 8.93 2.45
N LEU A 53 -1.13 8.35 3.61
CA LEU A 53 -2.52 8.00 3.94
C LEU A 53 -3.41 9.23 4.05
N LEU A 54 -2.88 10.32 4.60
CA LEU A 54 -3.62 11.56 4.69
C LEU A 54 -3.86 12.17 3.30
N GLU A 55 -2.82 12.25 2.48
CA GLU A 55 -2.91 12.82 1.12
C GLU A 55 -3.82 12.01 0.20
N GLU A 56 -3.69 10.70 0.24
CA GLU A 56 -4.38 9.81 -0.69
C GLU A 56 -5.83 9.53 -0.28
N LEU A 57 -6.07 9.33 1.01
CA LEU A 57 -7.35 8.83 1.53
C LEU A 57 -8.01 9.71 2.60
N GLY A 58 -7.36 10.78 3.03
CA GLY A 58 -7.93 11.69 4.03
C GLY A 58 -7.99 11.16 5.45
N ILE A 59 -7.23 10.13 5.75
CA ILE A 59 -7.25 9.51 7.08
C ILE A 59 -5.97 9.77 7.86
N GLN A 60 -6.11 9.76 9.20
CA GLN A 60 -5.00 9.72 10.13
C GLN A 60 -4.84 8.26 10.57
N ALA A 61 -3.62 7.82 10.76
CA ALA A 61 -3.35 6.44 11.11
C ALA A 61 -2.20 6.33 12.10
N GLU A 62 -2.28 5.31 12.95
CA GLU A 62 -1.16 4.86 13.76
C GLU A 62 -0.37 3.87 12.91
N VAL A 63 0.93 4.15 12.73
CA VAL A 63 1.83 3.33 11.94
C VAL A 63 2.56 2.38 12.88
N GLY A 64 2.30 1.11 12.74
CA GLY A 64 2.83 0.07 13.62
C GLY A 64 4.06 -0.64 13.07
N ALA A 65 4.06 -1.96 13.20
CA ALA A 65 5.21 -2.78 12.84
C ALA A 65 5.44 -2.86 11.33
N VAL A 66 6.71 -3.03 10.94
CA VAL A 66 7.07 -3.42 9.58
C VAL A 66 6.69 -4.88 9.41
N LEU A 67 5.83 -5.17 8.45
CA LEU A 67 5.41 -6.54 8.18
C LEU A 67 6.33 -7.24 7.20
N GLU A 68 6.82 -6.50 6.21
CA GLU A 68 7.70 -7.05 5.19
C GLU A 68 8.34 -5.92 4.38
N VAL A 69 9.46 -6.24 3.75
CA VAL A 69 10.10 -5.38 2.75
C VAL A 69 10.20 -6.21 1.47
N VAL A 70 9.62 -5.68 0.38
CA VAL A 70 9.63 -6.37 -0.91
C VAL A 70 10.41 -5.54 -1.91
N SER A 71 11.36 -6.17 -2.61
CA SER A 71 12.12 -5.52 -3.67
C SER A 71 11.79 -6.17 -5.00
N THR A 72 11.48 -5.34 -6.00
CA THR A 72 11.26 -5.80 -7.37
C THR A 72 12.15 -5.00 -8.30
N VAL A 73 12.75 -5.68 -9.27
CA VAL A 73 13.60 -5.05 -10.29
C VAL A 73 12.96 -5.32 -11.64
N LYS A 74 12.74 -4.27 -12.40
CA LYS A 74 12.22 -4.37 -13.76
C LYS A 74 12.96 -3.36 -14.63
N GLU A 75 13.62 -3.86 -15.68
CA GLU A 75 14.45 -3.04 -16.54
C GLU A 75 15.57 -2.38 -15.71
N LEU A 76 15.70 -1.07 -15.72
CA LEU A 76 16.73 -0.34 -14.97
C LEU A 76 16.16 0.34 -13.72
N ARG A 77 15.12 -0.26 -13.15
CA ARG A 77 14.42 0.31 -12.00
C ARG A 77 14.21 -0.71 -10.90
N GLN A 78 14.60 -0.34 -9.69
CA GLN A 78 14.34 -1.13 -8.50
C GLN A 78 13.35 -0.40 -7.61
N ILE A 79 12.28 -1.09 -7.22
CA ILE A 79 11.30 -0.54 -6.27
C ILE A 79 11.39 -1.37 -5.00
N ILE A 80 11.64 -0.68 -3.88
CA ILE A 80 11.68 -1.30 -2.55
C ILE A 80 10.45 -0.78 -1.79
N ILE A 81 9.56 -1.67 -1.38
CA ILE A 81 8.37 -1.29 -0.64
C ILE A 81 8.47 -1.79 0.79
N ILE A 82 8.27 -0.88 1.75
CA ILE A 82 8.17 -1.20 3.16
C ILE A 82 6.68 -1.26 3.52
N TYR A 83 6.21 -2.43 3.91
CA TYR A 83 4.81 -2.64 4.31
C TYR A 83 4.67 -2.50 5.80
N PHE A 84 3.83 -1.57 6.22
CA PHE A 84 3.54 -1.32 7.64
C PHE A 84 2.14 -1.78 7.99
N GLU A 85 2.00 -2.37 9.17
CA GLU A 85 0.67 -2.54 9.75
C GLU A 85 0.20 -1.18 10.26
N CYS A 86 -1.00 -0.75 9.84
CA CYS A 86 -1.54 0.55 10.22
C CYS A 86 -2.96 0.42 10.74
N ARG A 87 -3.35 1.36 11.60
CA ARG A 87 -4.70 1.42 12.16
C ARG A 87 -5.23 2.84 12.01
N ILE A 88 -6.44 2.97 11.47
CA ILE A 88 -7.06 4.29 11.30
C ILE A 88 -7.43 4.85 12.67
N THR A 89 -6.99 6.08 12.94
CA THR A 89 -7.25 6.77 14.21
C THR A 89 -8.12 8.01 14.05
N GLY A 90 -8.30 8.49 12.84
CA GLY A 90 -9.12 9.68 12.60
C GLY A 90 -9.32 9.95 11.13
N GLY A 91 -10.08 11.00 10.85
CA GLY A 91 -10.41 11.36 9.49
C GLY A 91 -11.55 10.53 8.92
N GLU A 92 -11.87 10.78 7.67
CA GLU A 92 -12.93 10.08 6.96
C GLU A 92 -12.39 9.64 5.61
N LEU A 93 -12.54 8.36 5.28
CA LEU A 93 -12.06 7.81 4.01
C LEU A 93 -12.66 8.52 2.81
N GLN A 94 -11.79 9.04 1.95
CA GLN A 94 -12.15 9.72 0.71
C GLN A 94 -11.15 9.32 -0.37
N ALA A 95 -11.61 9.19 -1.60
CA ALA A 95 -10.72 8.95 -2.73
C ALA A 95 -10.14 10.28 -3.22
N ILE A 96 -9.06 10.75 -2.59
CA ILE A 96 -8.44 12.05 -2.90
C ILE A 96 -7.44 11.93 -4.05
N GLU A 97 -6.49 10.99 -3.94
CA GLU A 97 -5.47 10.77 -4.98
C GLU A 97 -5.49 9.34 -5.53
N CYS A 98 -6.67 8.72 -5.53
CA CYS A 98 -6.90 7.41 -6.15
C CYS A 98 -8.27 7.43 -6.81
N GLN A 99 -8.57 6.46 -7.66
CA GLN A 99 -9.88 6.41 -8.32
C GLN A 99 -10.99 6.04 -7.36
N GLN A 100 -10.72 5.09 -6.49
CA GLN A 100 -11.64 4.62 -5.47
C GLN A 100 -10.90 3.80 -4.42
N PHE A 101 -11.55 3.54 -3.31
CA PHE A 101 -11.06 2.61 -2.29
C PHE A 101 -12.17 1.62 -1.96
N LYS A 102 -11.78 0.49 -1.39
CA LYS A 102 -12.77 -0.45 -0.84
C LYS A 102 -12.15 -1.36 0.21
N TRP A 103 -13.00 -1.86 1.07
CA TRP A 103 -12.66 -2.90 2.03
C TRP A 103 -12.95 -4.24 1.40
N VAL A 104 -11.96 -5.12 1.33
CA VAL A 104 -12.07 -6.40 0.63
C VAL A 104 -11.68 -7.56 1.53
N GLY A 105 -12.36 -8.68 1.34
CA GLY A 105 -12.00 -9.92 2.03
C GLY A 105 -10.79 -10.58 1.38
N PRO A 106 -10.16 -11.56 2.08
CA PRO A 106 -8.97 -12.24 1.56
C PRO A 106 -9.14 -12.87 0.18
N GLU A 107 -10.29 -13.46 -0.09
CA GLU A 107 -10.57 -14.09 -1.39
C GLU A 107 -10.64 -13.06 -2.51
N GLU A 108 -11.22 -11.90 -2.21
CA GLU A 108 -11.33 -10.82 -3.19
C GLU A 108 -9.96 -10.24 -3.52
N ILE A 109 -9.08 -10.09 -2.53
CA ILE A 109 -7.71 -9.63 -2.76
C ILE A 109 -6.99 -10.54 -3.75
N GLU A 110 -7.17 -11.84 -3.58
CA GLU A 110 -6.56 -12.84 -4.46
C GLU A 110 -6.91 -12.59 -5.92
N ALA A 111 -8.15 -12.18 -6.19
CA ALA A 111 -8.66 -11.97 -7.54
C ALA A 111 -8.35 -10.59 -8.12
N LEU A 112 -7.94 -9.62 -7.31
CA LEU A 112 -7.67 -8.27 -7.77
C LEU A 112 -6.42 -8.21 -8.64
N ASP A 113 -6.47 -7.37 -9.67
CA ASP A 113 -5.29 -7.04 -10.47
C ASP A 113 -4.42 -6.08 -9.67
N LYS A 114 -3.24 -6.55 -9.26
CA LYS A 114 -2.33 -5.87 -8.35
C LYS A 114 -0.94 -5.71 -8.97
N PRO A 115 -0.18 -4.68 -8.57
CA PRO A 115 1.24 -4.63 -8.89
C PRO A 115 1.96 -5.87 -8.35
N GLU A 116 3.04 -6.26 -9.02
CA GLU A 116 3.82 -7.46 -8.66
C GLU A 116 4.26 -7.46 -7.20
N SER A 117 4.73 -6.34 -6.69
CA SER A 117 5.17 -6.22 -5.29
C SER A 117 4.04 -6.54 -4.31
N ASP A 118 2.85 -6.00 -4.56
CA ASP A 118 1.70 -6.22 -3.69
C ASP A 118 1.23 -7.67 -3.76
N ALA A 119 1.30 -8.29 -4.94
CA ALA A 119 0.99 -9.70 -5.08
C ALA A 119 1.97 -10.56 -4.26
N LYS A 120 3.26 -10.25 -4.31
CA LYS A 120 4.28 -10.96 -3.50
C LYS A 120 4.04 -10.78 -2.01
N PHE A 121 3.74 -9.56 -1.58
CA PHE A 121 3.45 -9.30 -0.18
C PHE A 121 2.24 -10.11 0.27
N TRP A 122 1.15 -10.06 -0.50
CA TRP A 122 -0.08 -10.78 -0.15
C TRP A 122 0.14 -12.30 -0.09
N ASP A 123 0.86 -12.86 -1.06
CA ASP A 123 1.14 -14.30 -1.09
C ASP A 123 1.91 -14.75 0.15
N GLY A 124 2.91 -14.00 0.58
CA GLY A 124 3.64 -14.28 1.80
C GLY A 124 2.77 -14.12 3.05
N ARG A 125 1.94 -13.09 3.07
CA ARG A 125 1.08 -12.77 4.21
C ARG A 125 -0.01 -13.81 4.43
N LYS A 126 -0.69 -14.25 3.36
CA LYS A 126 -1.75 -15.25 3.47
C LYS A 126 -1.20 -16.61 3.91
N ILE A 127 0.02 -16.97 3.50
CA ILE A 127 0.66 -18.20 3.95
C ILE A 127 0.95 -18.12 5.44
N ALA A 128 1.47 -16.99 5.91
CA ALA A 128 1.78 -16.78 7.32
C ALA A 128 0.54 -16.77 8.21
N SER A 129 -0.62 -16.50 7.64
CA SER A 129 -1.89 -16.41 8.37
C SER A 129 -2.59 -17.75 8.58
N LYS A 130 -2.06 -18.81 7.98
CA LYS A 130 -2.66 -20.15 8.11
C LYS A 130 -2.23 -20.88 9.37
#